data_72f653f7d462f44dec97aae6475f7e62
#
_entry.id   72f653f7d462f44dec97aae6475f7e62
#
_cell.length_a   1.000
_cell.length_b   1.000
_cell.length_c   1.000
_cell.angle_alpha   90.00
_cell.angle_beta   90.00
_cell.angle_gamma   90.00
#
_symmetry.space_group_name_H-M   'P 1'
#
loop_
_entity.id
_entity.type
_entity.pdbx_description
1 polymer ?
#
loop_
_entity_poly.entity_id
_entity_poly.type
_entity_poly.pdbx_seq_one_letter_code
_entity_poly.pdbx_strand_id
1 'polypeptide(L)'
;TTLFRSKGLQFPVVFVADTARQFNAADTRQPVLLHRVWGAGLRLRPEGGEGAYKTAAYTALSTVHAAEMRSEQMRLLYVALTRAQDKLILTVPLGIGRTSNPFAKAAAFLAAGAGETLNAQAGSFADWLRAALLVHPNGGPLRRLAGNLELPFADTRSTIALTVQADVLPPEEAPAEAEEPPRPEADPALVETLRQGFGWRYPAAALADIPAKVSVTSLVHAAEQTTLERPGFLSKDGLTAAEMGTALHAFLEHADFGALAAVRDA
;
A
#
# COMPACT_ATOMS: atom_id res chain seq x y z
N THR A 1 0.29 -6.51 5.27
CA THR A 1 1.65 -7.10 5.01
C THR A 1 1.56 -8.54 4.52
N THR A 2 0.44 -9.24 4.69
CA THR A 2 0.27 -10.66 4.34
C THR A 2 -0.03 -10.88 2.86
N LEU A 3 -0.59 -9.89 2.17
CA LEU A 3 -0.97 -10.00 0.74
C LEU A 3 0.20 -10.29 -0.20
N PHE A 4 1.40 -9.79 0.10
CA PHE A 4 2.57 -9.98 -0.76
C PHE A 4 3.18 -11.38 -0.70
N ARG A 5 2.95 -12.13 0.37
CA ARG A 5 3.46 -13.51 0.52
C ARG A 5 2.53 -14.56 -0.10
N SER A 6 1.30 -14.19 -0.43
CA SER A 6 0.27 -15.10 -0.95
C SER A 6 0.05 -15.01 -2.46
N LYS A 7 0.91 -14.30 -3.21
CA LYS A 7 0.78 -14.16 -4.66
C LYS A 7 0.83 -15.54 -5.33
N GLY A 8 -0.28 -15.91 -5.99
CA GLY A 8 -0.43 -17.20 -6.66
C GLY A 8 -0.96 -18.33 -5.77
N LEU A 9 -1.04 -18.17 -4.43
CA LEU A 9 -1.63 -19.14 -3.54
C LEU A 9 -3.14 -18.94 -3.43
N GLN A 10 -3.86 -20.04 -3.23
CA GLN A 10 -5.29 -20.06 -2.93
C GLN A 10 -5.50 -20.70 -1.57
N PHE A 11 -6.56 -20.31 -0.89
CA PHE A 11 -6.88 -20.77 0.45
C PHE A 11 -8.33 -21.20 0.53
N PRO A 12 -8.67 -22.27 1.28
CA PRO A 12 -10.06 -22.70 1.45
C PRO A 12 -10.97 -21.58 1.96
N VAL A 13 -10.48 -20.82 2.96
CA VAL A 13 -11.23 -19.71 3.56
C VAL A 13 -10.35 -18.46 3.57
N VAL A 14 -10.91 -17.33 3.13
CA VAL A 14 -10.24 -16.04 3.13
C VAL A 14 -11.10 -15.00 3.85
N PHE A 15 -10.48 -14.29 4.78
CA PHE A 15 -11.06 -13.13 5.44
C PHE A 15 -10.45 -11.86 4.86
N VAL A 16 -11.31 -10.93 4.43
CA VAL A 16 -10.89 -9.58 4.05
C VAL A 16 -11.42 -8.63 5.11
N ALA A 17 -10.51 -8.16 5.94
CA ALA A 17 -10.78 -7.28 7.07
C ALA A 17 -10.16 -5.89 6.85
N ASP A 18 -10.45 -4.94 7.76
CA ASP A 18 -9.94 -3.56 7.72
C ASP A 18 -10.24 -2.84 6.39
N THR A 19 -11.39 -3.13 5.81
CA THR A 19 -11.77 -2.60 4.48
C THR A 19 -12.01 -1.09 4.48
N ALA A 20 -12.23 -0.45 5.65
CA ALA A 20 -12.43 1.00 5.77
C ALA A 20 -11.13 1.80 5.82
N ARG A 21 -9.97 1.15 5.88
CA ARG A 21 -8.68 1.81 5.86
C ARG A 21 -8.54 2.67 4.61
N GLN A 22 -8.24 3.95 4.81
CA GLN A 22 -8.08 4.90 3.71
C GLN A 22 -6.85 4.55 2.87
N PHE A 23 -6.99 4.72 1.56
CA PHE A 23 -5.87 4.57 0.64
C PHE A 23 -4.79 5.60 0.94
N ASN A 24 -3.53 5.18 0.87
CA ASN A 24 -2.42 6.11 1.05
C ASN A 24 -2.29 6.99 -0.19
N ALA A 25 -2.55 8.27 -0.02
CA ALA A 25 -2.43 9.29 -1.07
C ALA A 25 -1.19 10.19 -0.86
N ALA A 26 -0.19 9.76 -0.08
CA ALA A 26 1.00 10.58 0.22
C ALA A 26 1.76 10.95 -1.07
N ASP A 27 1.87 10.02 -2.02
CA ASP A 27 2.60 10.24 -3.26
C ASP A 27 1.93 11.29 -4.16
N THR A 28 0.60 11.46 -4.07
CA THR A 28 -0.12 12.50 -4.83
C THR A 28 0.03 13.91 -4.23
N ARG A 29 0.69 14.05 -3.08
CA ARG A 29 0.83 15.30 -2.32
C ARG A 29 2.27 15.82 -2.28
N GLN A 30 3.21 15.13 -2.90
CA GLN A 30 4.61 15.55 -2.97
C GLN A 30 4.75 16.93 -3.65
N PRO A 31 5.76 17.74 -3.31
CA PRO A 31 5.97 19.04 -3.93
C PRO A 31 6.19 18.98 -5.44
N VAL A 32 6.79 17.88 -5.90
CA VAL A 32 7.05 17.55 -7.30
C VAL A 32 6.35 16.24 -7.61
N LEU A 33 5.52 16.22 -8.63
CA LEU A 33 4.91 15.03 -9.18
C LEU A 33 5.56 14.73 -10.52
N LEU A 34 6.00 13.48 -10.68
CA LEU A 34 6.60 13.00 -11.92
C LEU A 34 5.73 11.91 -12.53
N HIS A 35 5.54 11.96 -13.83
CA HIS A 35 4.81 10.95 -14.56
C HIS A 35 5.52 10.60 -15.86
N ARG A 36 5.64 9.31 -16.14
CA ARG A 36 6.40 8.79 -17.29
C ARG A 36 5.96 9.35 -18.64
N VAL A 37 4.67 9.63 -18.81
CA VAL A 37 4.08 10.10 -20.07
C VAL A 37 3.83 11.60 -20.05
N TRP A 38 3.38 12.13 -18.91
CA TRP A 38 2.89 13.51 -18.79
C TRP A 38 3.92 14.50 -18.21
N GLY A 39 5.14 14.03 -17.90
CA GLY A 39 6.23 14.86 -17.41
C GLY A 39 6.13 15.22 -15.93
N ALA A 40 6.40 16.48 -15.59
CA ALA A 40 6.51 16.96 -14.23
C ALA A 40 5.47 18.04 -13.88
N GLY A 41 4.94 17.96 -12.67
CA GLY A 41 4.09 18.98 -12.08
C GLY A 41 4.67 19.51 -10.77
N LEU A 42 4.70 20.81 -10.59
CA LEU A 42 5.37 21.47 -9.48
C LEU A 42 4.38 22.24 -8.59
N ARG A 43 4.66 22.25 -7.29
CA ARG A 43 4.13 23.23 -6.36
C ARG A 43 5.15 24.35 -6.22
N LEU A 44 4.75 25.56 -6.55
CA LEU A 44 5.62 26.73 -6.48
C LEU A 44 5.38 27.47 -5.18
N ARG A 45 6.45 27.91 -4.54
CA ARG A 45 6.42 28.85 -3.42
C ARG A 45 6.98 30.18 -3.91
N PRO A 46 6.23 31.29 -3.82
CA PRO A 46 6.78 32.58 -4.15
C PRO A 46 7.84 32.99 -3.13
N GLU A 47 8.88 33.65 -3.58
CA GLU A 47 9.86 34.27 -2.69
C GLU A 47 9.19 35.35 -1.83
N GLY A 48 9.30 35.23 -0.50
CA GLY A 48 8.71 36.18 0.44
C GLY A 48 7.18 36.10 0.64
N GLY A 49 6.50 35.12 0.03
CA GLY A 49 5.06 34.91 0.16
C GLY A 49 4.66 33.75 1.07
N GLU A 50 3.52 33.88 1.75
CA GLU A 50 2.91 32.77 2.47
C GLU A 50 2.13 31.88 1.49
N GLY A 51 2.38 30.56 1.56
CA GLY A 51 1.63 29.54 0.81
C GLY A 51 2.39 28.93 -0.37
N ALA A 52 1.76 27.91 -0.94
CA ALA A 52 2.29 27.23 -2.11
C ALA A 52 1.21 27.13 -3.21
N TYR A 53 1.55 27.48 -4.43
CA TYR A 53 0.66 27.40 -5.59
C TYR A 53 0.81 26.06 -6.28
N LYS A 54 -0.31 25.46 -6.67
CA LYS A 54 -0.34 24.30 -7.53
C LYS A 54 -0.35 24.77 -8.99
N THR A 55 0.62 24.39 -9.79
CA THR A 55 0.57 24.62 -11.23
C THR A 55 -0.56 23.80 -11.87
N ALA A 56 -1.02 24.19 -13.06
CA ALA A 56 -2.00 23.40 -13.81
C ALA A 56 -1.49 21.97 -14.07
N ALA A 57 -0.21 21.83 -14.44
CA ALA A 57 0.45 20.53 -14.59
C ALA A 57 0.42 19.71 -13.30
N TYR A 58 0.70 20.32 -12.15
CA TYR A 58 0.61 19.63 -10.86
C TYR A 58 -0.81 19.15 -10.59
N THR A 59 -1.82 19.97 -10.83
CA THR A 59 -3.23 19.60 -10.60
C THR A 59 -3.65 18.46 -11.52
N ALA A 60 -3.30 18.50 -12.80
CA ALA A 60 -3.56 17.45 -13.75
C ALA A 60 -2.87 16.12 -13.32
N LEU A 61 -1.57 16.15 -13.01
CA LEU A 61 -0.83 14.98 -12.56
C LEU A 61 -1.35 14.42 -11.26
N SER A 62 -1.74 15.26 -10.30
CA SER A 62 -2.35 14.80 -9.05
C SER A 62 -3.64 14.00 -9.31
N THR A 63 -4.43 14.41 -10.29
CA THR A 63 -5.65 13.68 -10.71
C THR A 63 -5.31 12.34 -11.36
N VAL A 64 -4.32 12.34 -12.26
CA VAL A 64 -3.84 11.11 -12.93
C VAL A 64 -3.31 10.10 -11.90
N HIS A 65 -2.40 10.53 -11.03
CA HIS A 65 -1.86 9.66 -9.98
C HIS A 65 -2.94 9.11 -9.04
N ALA A 66 -3.93 9.93 -8.69
CA ALA A 66 -5.05 9.48 -7.88
C ALA A 66 -5.90 8.41 -8.60
N ALA A 67 -6.08 8.53 -9.91
CA ALA A 67 -6.80 7.52 -10.70
C ALA A 67 -5.98 6.22 -10.83
N GLU A 68 -4.68 6.32 -11.10
CA GLU A 68 -3.78 5.18 -11.18
C GLU A 68 -3.69 4.43 -9.85
N MET A 69 -3.57 5.17 -8.74
CA MET A 69 -3.57 4.60 -7.40
C MET A 69 -4.86 3.82 -7.14
N ARG A 70 -6.03 4.36 -7.46
CA ARG A 70 -7.30 3.64 -7.30
C ARG A 70 -7.37 2.39 -8.17
N SER A 71 -6.90 2.47 -9.41
CA SER A 71 -6.82 1.33 -10.31
C SER A 71 -5.98 0.20 -9.72
N GLU A 72 -4.83 0.54 -9.11
CA GLU A 72 -3.99 -0.43 -8.43
C GLU A 72 -4.67 -1.01 -7.17
N GLN A 73 -5.33 -0.17 -6.37
CA GLN A 73 -6.10 -0.64 -5.21
C GLN A 73 -7.24 -1.58 -5.62
N MET A 74 -7.94 -1.30 -6.73
CA MET A 74 -8.97 -2.19 -7.26
C MET A 74 -8.38 -3.54 -7.68
N ARG A 75 -7.20 -3.53 -8.31
CA ARG A 75 -6.49 -4.76 -8.67
C ARG A 75 -6.09 -5.57 -7.43
N LEU A 76 -5.62 -4.90 -6.37
CA LEU A 76 -5.30 -5.55 -5.10
C LEU A 76 -6.54 -6.17 -4.45
N LEU A 77 -7.66 -5.45 -4.46
CA LEU A 77 -8.93 -5.99 -3.97
C LEU A 77 -9.35 -7.23 -4.78
N TYR A 78 -9.32 -7.14 -6.11
CA TYR A 78 -9.62 -8.28 -6.98
C TYR A 78 -8.74 -9.50 -6.64
N VAL A 79 -7.44 -9.30 -6.49
CA VAL A 79 -6.52 -10.37 -6.11
C VAL A 79 -6.90 -10.96 -4.74
N ALA A 80 -7.25 -10.13 -3.76
CA ALA A 80 -7.67 -10.59 -2.44
C ALA A 80 -8.96 -11.44 -2.51
N LEU A 81 -9.96 -10.96 -3.23
CA LEU A 81 -11.25 -11.64 -3.39
C LEU A 81 -11.11 -13.00 -4.11
N THR A 82 -10.19 -13.10 -5.06
CA THR A 82 -9.95 -14.32 -5.86
C THR A 82 -9.02 -15.33 -5.19
N ARG A 83 -8.59 -15.11 -3.96
CA ARG A 83 -7.77 -16.09 -3.21
C ARG A 83 -8.58 -17.19 -2.54
N ALA A 84 -9.87 -16.97 -2.31
CA ALA A 84 -10.74 -17.95 -1.69
C ALA A 84 -11.11 -19.06 -2.67
N GLN A 85 -11.00 -20.32 -2.22
CA GLN A 85 -11.49 -21.49 -2.95
C GLN A 85 -12.93 -21.80 -2.58
N ASP A 86 -13.22 -21.90 -1.28
CA ASP A 86 -14.52 -22.37 -0.77
C ASP A 86 -15.34 -21.24 -0.14
N LYS A 87 -14.70 -20.38 0.66
CA LYS A 87 -15.42 -19.36 1.42
C LYS A 87 -14.66 -18.04 1.51
N LEU A 88 -15.35 -16.97 1.11
CA LEU A 88 -14.87 -15.59 1.25
C LEU A 88 -15.72 -14.90 2.32
N ILE A 89 -15.06 -14.30 3.31
CA ILE A 89 -15.69 -13.56 4.39
C ILE A 89 -15.18 -12.11 4.32
N LEU A 90 -16.13 -11.18 4.15
CA LEU A 90 -15.84 -9.75 4.07
C LEU A 90 -16.38 -9.05 5.31
N THR A 91 -15.54 -8.26 5.97
CA THR A 91 -16.01 -7.38 7.05
C THR A 91 -16.02 -5.94 6.54
N VAL A 92 -17.21 -5.32 6.55
CA VAL A 92 -17.41 -3.95 6.07
C VAL A 92 -17.99 -3.13 7.21
N PRO A 93 -17.26 -2.16 7.76
CA PRO A 93 -17.77 -1.31 8.82
C PRO A 93 -19.00 -0.53 8.35
N LEU A 94 -20.02 -0.45 9.19
CA LEU A 94 -21.21 0.32 8.90
C LEU A 94 -20.90 1.79 8.71
N GLY A 95 -20.03 2.35 9.57
CA GLY A 95 -19.58 3.74 9.48
C GLY A 95 -20.74 4.76 9.59
N ILE A 96 -21.87 4.34 10.17
CA ILE A 96 -23.05 5.19 10.34
C ILE A 96 -22.83 6.05 11.57
N GLY A 97 -22.73 7.37 11.35
CA GLY A 97 -22.62 8.34 12.41
C GLY A 97 -23.80 9.29 12.44
N ARG A 98 -23.80 10.22 13.41
CA ARG A 98 -24.89 11.22 13.56
C ARG A 98 -25.05 12.11 12.32
N THR A 99 -23.98 12.38 11.60
CA THR A 99 -23.95 13.34 10.47
C THR A 99 -23.63 12.68 9.12
N SER A 100 -23.33 11.38 9.10
CA SER A 100 -22.99 10.68 7.86
C SER A 100 -23.53 9.26 7.87
N ASN A 101 -24.09 8.89 6.73
CA ASN A 101 -24.49 7.52 6.43
C ASN A 101 -23.89 7.14 5.07
N PRO A 102 -22.77 6.40 5.05
CA PRO A 102 -22.08 6.07 3.80
C PRO A 102 -22.92 5.20 2.87
N PHE A 103 -23.86 4.40 3.41
CA PHE A 103 -24.80 3.61 2.59
C PHE A 103 -25.81 4.52 1.90
N ALA A 104 -26.38 5.51 2.60
CA ALA A 104 -27.31 6.47 2.01
C ALA A 104 -26.62 7.30 0.92
N LYS A 105 -25.38 7.74 1.16
CA LYS A 105 -24.56 8.43 0.15
C LYS A 105 -24.35 7.55 -1.07
N ALA A 106 -23.87 6.32 -0.90
CA ALA A 106 -23.66 5.41 -2.00
C ALA A 106 -24.95 5.11 -2.79
N ALA A 107 -26.05 4.88 -2.08
CA ALA A 107 -27.36 4.64 -2.68
C ALA A 107 -27.84 5.84 -3.52
N ALA A 108 -27.67 7.07 -3.04
CA ALA A 108 -28.02 8.28 -3.80
C ALA A 108 -27.24 8.39 -5.12
N PHE A 109 -25.94 8.11 -5.12
CA PHE A 109 -25.14 8.08 -6.34
C PHE A 109 -25.59 6.98 -7.31
N LEU A 110 -25.89 5.79 -6.81
CA LEU A 110 -26.36 4.67 -7.62
C LEU A 110 -27.73 4.93 -8.22
N ALA A 111 -28.66 5.48 -7.42
CA ALA A 111 -29.99 5.87 -7.89
C ALA A 111 -29.95 6.95 -8.98
N ALA A 112 -28.98 7.86 -8.90
CA ALA A 112 -28.73 8.88 -9.91
C ALA A 112 -27.99 8.38 -11.15
N GLY A 113 -27.65 7.10 -11.25
CA GLY A 113 -26.85 6.54 -12.33
C GLY A 113 -25.37 6.97 -12.31
N ALA A 114 -24.89 7.55 -11.20
CA ALA A 114 -23.55 8.09 -11.05
C ALA A 114 -22.57 7.11 -10.39
N GLY A 115 -22.71 5.82 -10.66
CA GLY A 115 -21.84 4.77 -10.10
C GLY A 115 -20.36 4.94 -10.44
N GLU A 116 -20.05 5.43 -11.65
CA GLU A 116 -18.66 5.71 -12.05
C GLU A 116 -18.05 6.82 -11.19
N THR A 117 -18.81 7.87 -10.89
CA THR A 117 -18.37 8.96 -10.01
C THR A 117 -18.13 8.44 -8.59
N LEU A 118 -19.00 7.58 -8.09
CA LEU A 118 -18.82 6.94 -6.78
C LEU A 118 -17.51 6.13 -6.74
N ASN A 119 -17.24 5.33 -7.77
CA ASN A 119 -16.01 4.56 -7.89
C ASN A 119 -14.76 5.45 -7.96
N ALA A 120 -14.84 6.54 -8.72
CA ALA A 120 -13.75 7.49 -8.85
C ALA A 120 -13.47 8.30 -7.56
N GLN A 121 -14.43 8.41 -6.65
CA GLN A 121 -14.29 9.09 -5.37
C GLN A 121 -13.97 8.16 -4.21
N ALA A 122 -13.95 6.84 -4.42
CA ALA A 122 -13.66 5.88 -3.37
C ALA A 122 -12.29 6.13 -2.72
N GLY A 123 -12.27 6.16 -1.41
CA GLY A 123 -11.06 6.33 -0.59
C GLY A 123 -10.65 5.06 0.16
N SER A 124 -11.49 4.01 0.11
CA SER A 124 -11.27 2.76 0.81
C SER A 124 -11.91 1.58 0.06
N PHE A 125 -11.51 0.37 0.39
CA PHE A 125 -12.19 -0.83 -0.12
C PHE A 125 -13.65 -0.89 0.30
N ALA A 126 -13.96 -0.42 1.51
CA ALA A 126 -15.33 -0.39 2.02
C ALA A 126 -16.26 0.44 1.12
N ASP A 127 -15.77 1.49 0.48
CA ASP A 127 -16.60 2.33 -0.40
C ASP A 127 -17.07 1.53 -1.63
N TRP A 128 -16.17 0.77 -2.25
CA TRP A 128 -16.53 -0.11 -3.37
C TRP A 128 -17.41 -1.27 -2.94
N LEU A 129 -17.08 -1.90 -1.81
CA LEU A 129 -17.88 -3.02 -1.28
C LEU A 129 -19.30 -2.58 -0.91
N ARG A 130 -19.47 -1.41 -0.29
CA ARG A 130 -20.80 -0.86 0.00
C ARG A 130 -21.64 -0.66 -1.26
N ALA A 131 -21.02 -0.08 -2.30
CA ALA A 131 -21.70 0.13 -3.58
C ALA A 131 -22.13 -1.21 -4.21
N ALA A 132 -21.23 -2.17 -4.28
CA ALA A 132 -21.50 -3.49 -4.84
C ALA A 132 -22.58 -4.26 -4.06
N LEU A 133 -22.52 -4.22 -2.73
CA LEU A 133 -23.48 -4.89 -1.87
C LEU A 133 -24.88 -4.26 -1.93
N LEU A 134 -24.99 -2.94 -2.13
CA LEU A 134 -26.28 -2.26 -2.28
C LEU A 134 -27.04 -2.70 -3.53
N VAL A 135 -26.34 -2.91 -4.66
CA VAL A 135 -26.96 -3.36 -5.92
C VAL A 135 -27.12 -4.87 -5.99
N HIS A 136 -26.50 -5.63 -5.08
CA HIS A 136 -26.65 -7.09 -5.04
C HIS A 136 -28.08 -7.48 -4.63
N PRO A 137 -28.71 -8.53 -5.22
CA PRO A 137 -30.06 -8.97 -4.86
C PRO A 137 -30.23 -9.24 -3.35
N ASN A 138 -29.26 -9.86 -2.71
CA ASN A 138 -29.28 -10.13 -1.26
C ASN A 138 -28.98 -8.89 -0.38
N GLY A 139 -28.73 -7.71 -0.95
CA GLY A 139 -28.38 -6.47 -0.24
C GLY A 139 -29.54 -5.79 0.49
N GLY A 140 -30.73 -6.43 0.60
CA GLY A 140 -31.92 -5.86 1.24
C GLY A 140 -31.70 -5.23 2.61
N PRO A 141 -31.00 -5.87 3.56
CA PRO A 141 -30.69 -5.28 4.85
C PRO A 141 -29.92 -3.95 4.75
N LEU A 142 -28.97 -3.84 3.81
CA LEU A 142 -28.18 -2.61 3.61
C LEU A 142 -29.00 -1.51 2.95
N ARG A 143 -29.90 -1.86 2.02
CA ARG A 143 -30.81 -0.88 1.40
C ARG A 143 -31.73 -0.25 2.44
N ARG A 144 -32.20 -1.01 3.43
CA ARG A 144 -32.96 -0.44 4.58
C ARG A 144 -32.12 0.58 5.35
N LEU A 145 -30.85 0.30 5.60
CA LEU A 145 -29.93 1.26 6.24
C LEU A 145 -29.69 2.51 5.39
N ALA A 146 -29.76 2.36 4.07
CA ALA A 146 -29.61 3.45 3.10
C ALA A 146 -30.86 4.32 2.92
N GLY A 147 -31.98 3.98 3.54
CA GLY A 147 -33.26 4.73 3.43
C GLY A 147 -34.21 4.17 2.37
N ASN A 148 -34.09 2.91 1.99
CA ASN A 148 -34.96 2.20 1.04
C ASN A 148 -35.07 2.85 -0.34
N LEU A 149 -33.99 3.47 -0.83
CA LEU A 149 -33.96 3.99 -2.19
C LEU A 149 -34.08 2.86 -3.21
N GLU A 150 -34.84 3.12 -4.26
CA GLU A 150 -34.89 2.22 -5.41
C GLU A 150 -33.53 2.23 -6.12
N LEU A 151 -32.93 1.07 -6.26
CA LEU A 151 -31.63 0.88 -6.87
C LEU A 151 -31.73 -0.18 -7.97
N PRO A 152 -30.97 -0.05 -9.05
CA PRO A 152 -30.83 -1.11 -10.03
C PRO A 152 -30.21 -2.33 -9.36
N PHE A 153 -30.71 -3.52 -9.71
CA PHE A 153 -30.09 -4.77 -9.27
C PHE A 153 -29.01 -5.18 -10.26
N ALA A 154 -27.88 -5.65 -9.72
CA ALA A 154 -26.87 -6.28 -10.53
C ALA A 154 -27.38 -7.64 -11.02
N ASP A 155 -27.16 -7.94 -12.30
CA ASP A 155 -27.34 -9.29 -12.83
C ASP A 155 -26.21 -10.18 -12.33
N THR A 156 -26.50 -10.99 -11.33
CA THR A 156 -25.52 -11.90 -10.73
C THR A 156 -26.18 -13.20 -10.33
N ARG A 157 -25.43 -14.28 -10.51
CA ARG A 157 -25.78 -15.62 -10.04
C ARG A 157 -25.22 -15.94 -8.67
N SER A 158 -24.38 -15.04 -8.11
CA SER A 158 -23.79 -15.23 -6.78
C SER A 158 -24.84 -15.08 -5.69
N THR A 159 -24.65 -15.81 -4.60
CA THR A 159 -25.41 -15.67 -3.37
C THR A 159 -24.51 -15.16 -2.27
N ILE A 160 -25.01 -14.19 -1.51
CA ILE A 160 -24.27 -13.61 -0.37
C ILE A 160 -25.11 -13.82 0.89
N ALA A 161 -24.54 -14.42 1.91
CA ALA A 161 -25.10 -14.38 3.27
C ALA A 161 -24.65 -13.07 3.92
N LEU A 162 -25.60 -12.21 4.25
CA LEU A 162 -25.35 -10.89 4.83
C LEU A 162 -25.82 -10.85 6.26
N THR A 163 -24.91 -10.58 7.20
CA THR A 163 -25.23 -10.33 8.61
C THR A 163 -24.90 -8.88 8.94
N VAL A 164 -25.87 -8.14 9.50
CA VAL A 164 -25.67 -6.77 9.97
C VAL A 164 -25.66 -6.79 11.49
N GLN A 165 -24.54 -6.41 12.08
CA GLN A 165 -24.41 -6.17 13.51
C GLN A 165 -24.42 -4.67 13.78
N ALA A 166 -25.49 -4.18 14.41
CA ALA A 166 -25.63 -2.77 14.78
C ALA A 166 -24.93 -2.47 16.12
N ASP A 167 -24.95 -3.43 17.03
CA ASP A 167 -24.30 -3.35 18.32
C ASP A 167 -23.04 -4.21 18.30
N VAL A 168 -21.89 -3.56 18.25
CA VAL A 168 -20.69 -4.18 18.76
C VAL A 168 -20.86 -4.13 20.28
N LEU A 169 -21.28 -5.25 20.86
CA LEU A 169 -21.18 -5.38 22.31
C LEU A 169 -19.76 -4.93 22.69
N PRO A 170 -19.60 -4.01 23.69
CA PRO A 170 -18.30 -3.81 24.28
C PRO A 170 -17.77 -5.22 24.59
N PRO A 171 -16.47 -5.48 24.38
CA PRO A 171 -15.93 -6.79 24.70
C PRO A 171 -16.48 -7.14 26.07
N GLU A 172 -17.29 -8.20 26.14
CA GLU A 172 -17.81 -8.72 27.40
C GLU A 172 -16.61 -8.69 28.33
N GLU A 173 -16.71 -7.87 29.40
CA GLU A 173 -15.58 -7.72 30.33
C GLU A 173 -15.09 -9.13 30.53
N ALA A 174 -13.87 -9.38 30.09
CA ALA A 174 -13.35 -10.75 30.06
C ALA A 174 -13.61 -11.27 31.45
N PRO A 175 -14.37 -12.37 31.61
CA PRO A 175 -14.84 -12.80 32.93
C PRO A 175 -13.63 -12.76 33.81
N ALA A 176 -13.72 -11.95 34.89
CA ALA A 176 -12.61 -11.62 35.76
C ALA A 176 -11.82 -12.91 35.95
N GLU A 177 -10.64 -12.95 35.37
CA GLU A 177 -9.71 -14.08 35.34
C GLU A 177 -10.41 -15.41 35.66
N ALA A 178 -11.11 -15.99 34.66
CA ALA A 178 -11.42 -17.41 34.75
C ALA A 178 -10.06 -18.05 35.03
N GLU A 179 -9.88 -18.63 36.21
CA GLU A 179 -8.68 -19.37 36.57
C GLU A 179 -8.25 -20.12 35.33
N GLU A 180 -7.10 -19.77 34.76
CA GLU A 180 -6.61 -20.48 33.57
C GLU A 180 -6.71 -21.96 33.89
N PRO A 181 -7.41 -22.77 33.08
CA PRO A 181 -7.50 -24.19 33.35
C PRO A 181 -6.06 -24.66 33.56
N PRO A 182 -5.80 -25.46 34.60
CA PRO A 182 -4.45 -25.86 34.95
C PRO A 182 -3.74 -26.31 33.67
N ARG A 183 -2.67 -25.60 33.31
CA ARG A 183 -1.92 -25.94 32.10
C ARG A 183 -1.56 -27.42 32.20
N PRO A 184 -1.96 -28.26 31.23
CA PRO A 184 -1.59 -29.64 31.26
C PRO A 184 -0.07 -29.71 31.45
N GLU A 185 0.39 -30.49 32.41
CA GLU A 185 1.82 -30.69 32.62
C GLU A 185 2.40 -31.14 31.27
N ALA A 186 3.34 -30.34 30.77
CA ALA A 186 3.94 -30.64 29.48
C ALA A 186 4.71 -31.95 29.60
N ASP A 187 4.45 -32.88 28.67
CA ASP A 187 5.21 -34.13 28.59
C ASP A 187 6.72 -33.83 28.57
N PRO A 188 7.49 -34.27 29.56
CA PRO A 188 8.92 -33.98 29.63
C PRO A 188 9.69 -34.43 28.37
N ALA A 189 9.26 -35.53 27.74
CA ALA A 189 9.86 -36.05 26.52
C ALA A 189 9.60 -35.09 25.32
N LEU A 190 8.40 -34.55 25.23
CA LEU A 190 8.05 -33.54 24.20
C LEU A 190 8.83 -32.26 24.43
N VAL A 191 8.95 -31.79 25.68
CA VAL A 191 9.72 -30.58 26.01
C VAL A 191 11.19 -30.75 25.62
N GLU A 192 11.78 -31.91 25.89
CA GLU A 192 13.18 -32.18 25.53
C GLU A 192 13.35 -32.25 24.01
N THR A 193 12.42 -32.89 23.29
CA THR A 193 12.42 -32.96 21.82
C THR A 193 12.34 -31.54 21.21
N LEU A 194 11.46 -30.68 21.75
CA LEU A 194 11.34 -29.29 21.31
C LEU A 194 12.61 -28.51 21.63
N ARG A 195 13.20 -28.69 22.83
CA ARG A 195 14.45 -28.03 23.22
C ARG A 195 15.60 -28.39 22.27
N GLN A 196 15.72 -29.65 21.90
CA GLN A 196 16.71 -30.08 20.91
C GLN A 196 16.42 -29.50 19.53
N GLY A 197 15.16 -29.47 19.10
CA GLY A 197 14.75 -28.88 17.86
C GLY A 197 15.04 -27.37 17.80
N PHE A 198 14.75 -26.62 18.86
CA PHE A 198 15.08 -25.19 18.96
C PHE A 198 16.57 -24.90 19.13
N GLY A 199 17.32 -25.86 19.71
CA GLY A 199 18.77 -25.77 19.81
C GLY A 199 19.50 -26.10 18.52
N TRP A 200 18.81 -26.65 17.51
CA TRP A 200 19.42 -27.00 16.25
C TRP A 200 19.95 -25.74 15.54
N ARG A 201 21.19 -25.79 15.16
CA ARG A 201 21.81 -24.74 14.32
C ARG A 201 22.18 -25.35 13.00
N TYR A 202 21.93 -24.56 11.95
CA TYR A 202 22.31 -24.96 10.60
C TYR A 202 23.83 -25.24 10.55
N PRO A 203 24.28 -26.46 10.16
CA PRO A 203 25.71 -26.81 10.19
C PRO A 203 26.60 -25.90 9.38
N ALA A 204 26.07 -25.28 8.32
CA ALA A 204 26.77 -24.37 7.46
C ALA A 204 26.35 -22.90 7.72
N ALA A 205 26.00 -22.53 8.97
CA ALA A 205 25.56 -21.18 9.33
C ALA A 205 26.57 -20.11 8.93
N ALA A 206 27.87 -20.42 9.02
CA ALA A 206 28.94 -19.51 8.56
C ALA A 206 28.88 -19.19 7.06
N LEU A 207 28.23 -20.05 6.25
CA LEU A 207 28.05 -19.80 4.82
C LEU A 207 26.80 -18.93 4.54
N ALA A 208 25.90 -18.78 5.52
CA ALA A 208 24.70 -17.96 5.36
C ALA A 208 25.01 -16.46 5.22
N ASP A 209 26.15 -16.02 5.75
CA ASP A 209 26.62 -14.65 5.67
C ASP A 209 27.35 -14.35 4.33
N ILE A 210 27.59 -15.40 3.53
CA ILE A 210 28.21 -15.22 2.21
C ILE A 210 27.11 -14.81 1.22
N PRO A 211 27.18 -13.62 0.63
CA PRO A 211 26.17 -13.18 -0.32
C PRO A 211 26.16 -14.07 -1.57
N ALA A 212 24.98 -14.56 -1.97
CA ALA A 212 24.81 -15.40 -3.16
C ALA A 212 25.18 -14.69 -4.47
N LYS A 213 25.21 -13.37 -4.45
CA LYS A 213 25.66 -12.52 -5.56
C LYS A 213 26.47 -11.37 -4.99
N VAL A 214 27.66 -11.18 -5.54
CA VAL A 214 28.54 -10.06 -5.22
C VAL A 214 28.73 -9.25 -6.49
N SER A 215 28.56 -7.92 -6.42
CA SER A 215 28.83 -7.07 -7.58
C SER A 215 30.35 -6.98 -7.79
N VAL A 216 30.80 -6.86 -9.04
CA VAL A 216 32.22 -6.65 -9.36
C VAL A 216 32.74 -5.41 -8.63
N THR A 217 31.95 -4.37 -8.52
CA THR A 217 32.27 -3.13 -7.80
C THR A 217 32.55 -3.38 -6.32
N SER A 218 31.78 -4.24 -5.65
CA SER A 218 32.01 -4.55 -4.24
C SER A 218 33.26 -5.41 -4.01
N LEU A 219 33.62 -6.26 -4.97
CA LEU A 219 34.87 -7.02 -4.93
C LEU A 219 36.11 -6.11 -5.13
N VAL A 220 36.03 -5.17 -6.07
CA VAL A 220 37.11 -4.20 -6.32
C VAL A 220 37.29 -3.30 -5.11
N HIS A 221 36.22 -2.77 -4.50
CA HIS A 221 36.32 -1.95 -3.29
C HIS A 221 36.77 -2.72 -2.04
N ALA A 222 36.49 -4.01 -1.95
CA ALA A 222 37.00 -4.83 -0.86
C ALA A 222 38.55 -5.07 -0.99
N ALA A 223 39.06 -5.09 -2.21
CA ALA A 223 40.49 -5.20 -2.46
C ALA A 223 41.23 -3.86 -2.33
N GLU A 224 40.55 -2.73 -2.49
CA GLU A 224 41.10 -1.37 -2.44
C GLU A 224 40.83 -0.64 -1.12
N GLN A 225 40.87 -1.29 0.04
CA GLN A 225 40.98 -0.56 1.32
C GLN A 225 42.40 0.00 1.53
N THR A 226 42.99 0.54 0.49
CA THR A 226 44.07 1.52 0.61
C THR A 226 43.39 2.86 0.90
N THR A 227 43.60 3.39 2.08
CA THR A 227 43.27 4.75 2.50
C THR A 227 43.78 5.74 1.44
N LEU A 228 42.93 6.07 0.49
CA LEU A 228 43.16 7.23 -0.36
C LEU A 228 42.98 8.45 0.55
N GLU A 229 44.09 9.08 0.93
CA GLU A 229 44.03 10.39 1.57
C GLU A 229 43.19 11.30 0.70
N ARG A 230 42.10 11.84 1.30
CA ARG A 230 41.23 12.81 0.63
C ARG A 230 42.10 13.99 0.17
N PRO A 231 42.14 14.32 -1.13
CA PRO A 231 42.82 15.50 -1.58
C PRO A 231 42.36 16.73 -0.81
N GLY A 232 43.28 17.57 -0.32
CA GLY A 232 42.99 18.68 0.59
C GLY A 232 42.08 19.78 0.03
N PHE A 233 41.72 19.73 -1.27
CA PHE A 233 40.75 20.64 -1.88
C PHE A 233 39.25 20.21 -1.64
N LEU A 234 39.04 19.01 -1.12
CA LEU A 234 37.70 18.56 -0.66
C LEU A 234 37.55 18.96 0.83
N SER A 235 37.52 20.26 1.09
CA SER A 235 37.24 20.81 2.41
C SER A 235 35.80 20.52 2.84
N LYS A 236 35.52 20.66 4.15
CA LYS A 236 34.31 20.21 4.86
C LYS A 236 32.97 20.78 4.37
N ASP A 237 32.96 21.69 3.42
CA ASP A 237 31.76 22.36 2.88
C ASP A 237 31.41 21.89 1.45
N GLY A 238 32.03 20.82 0.97
CA GLY A 238 31.79 20.26 -0.37
C GLY A 238 30.70 19.16 -0.38
N LEU A 239 30.25 18.87 -1.61
CA LEU A 239 29.28 17.78 -1.88
C LEU A 239 29.76 16.45 -1.30
N THR A 240 28.85 15.66 -0.76
CA THR A 240 29.15 14.28 -0.35
C THR A 240 29.55 13.44 -1.57
N ALA A 241 30.20 12.30 -1.35
CA ALA A 241 30.61 11.40 -2.44
C ALA A 241 29.42 10.95 -3.31
N ALA A 242 28.25 10.80 -2.72
CA ALA A 242 27.00 10.46 -3.44
C ALA A 242 26.49 11.64 -4.27
N GLU A 243 26.52 12.85 -3.74
CA GLU A 243 26.12 14.08 -4.45
C GLU A 243 27.11 14.40 -5.59
N MET A 244 28.41 14.19 -5.37
CA MET A 244 29.41 14.33 -6.40
C MET A 244 29.22 13.31 -7.53
N GLY A 245 28.90 12.05 -7.20
CA GLY A 245 28.55 11.02 -8.17
C GLY A 245 27.34 11.42 -9.00
N THR A 246 26.28 11.88 -8.36
CA THR A 246 25.07 12.34 -9.03
C THR A 246 25.31 13.53 -9.93
N ALA A 247 26.08 14.52 -9.46
CA ALA A 247 26.46 15.69 -10.26
C ALA A 247 27.31 15.32 -11.47
N LEU A 248 28.25 14.38 -11.29
CA LEU A 248 29.11 13.89 -12.38
C LEU A 248 28.29 13.12 -13.43
N HIS A 249 27.35 12.28 -13.00
CA HIS A 249 26.43 11.59 -13.92
C HIS A 249 25.56 12.57 -14.70
N ALA A 250 24.97 13.56 -14.03
CA ALA A 250 24.17 14.60 -14.68
C ALA A 250 25.01 15.41 -15.68
N PHE A 251 26.26 15.74 -15.33
CA PHE A 251 27.16 16.41 -16.25
C PHE A 251 27.46 15.55 -17.49
N LEU A 252 27.79 14.27 -17.30
CA LEU A 252 28.09 13.36 -18.42
C LEU A 252 26.86 13.10 -19.31
N GLU A 253 25.67 13.12 -18.74
CA GLU A 253 24.43 12.93 -19.49
C GLU A 253 24.09 14.12 -20.39
N HIS A 254 24.45 15.35 -19.98
CA HIS A 254 24.08 16.58 -20.67
C HIS A 254 25.26 17.30 -21.36
N ALA A 255 26.50 16.82 -21.16
CA ALA A 255 27.68 17.44 -21.76
C ALA A 255 27.73 17.21 -23.26
N ASP A 256 27.88 18.29 -24.00
CA ASP A 256 28.22 18.21 -25.42
C ASP A 256 29.73 17.89 -25.58
N PHE A 257 30.03 16.60 -25.72
CA PHE A 257 31.41 16.12 -25.87
C PHE A 257 32.05 16.58 -27.17
N GLY A 258 31.27 16.92 -28.20
CA GLY A 258 31.78 17.47 -29.43
C GLY A 258 32.33 18.88 -29.22
N ALA A 259 31.59 19.73 -28.47
CA ALA A 259 32.08 21.07 -28.12
C ALA A 259 33.27 21.03 -27.16
N LEU A 260 33.32 20.09 -26.21
CA LEU A 260 34.43 19.91 -25.28
C LEU A 260 35.71 19.44 -25.98
N ALA A 261 35.60 18.58 -26.99
CA ALA A 261 36.78 18.16 -27.79
C ALA A 261 37.39 19.33 -28.56
N ALA A 262 36.58 20.25 -29.08
CA ALA A 262 37.08 21.43 -29.80
C ALA A 262 37.81 22.43 -28.90
N VAL A 263 37.52 22.49 -27.60
CA VAL A 263 38.20 23.36 -26.62
C VAL A 263 39.61 22.79 -26.25
N ARG A 264 39.81 21.49 -26.34
CA ARG A 264 41.08 20.84 -26.03
C ARG A 264 42.14 21.08 -27.09
N ASP A 265 41.75 21.29 -28.34
CA ASP A 265 42.64 21.46 -29.50
C ASP A 265 42.89 22.96 -29.83
N ALA A 266 42.38 23.88 -29.01
CA ALA A 266 42.61 25.32 -29.05
C ALA A 266 43.53 25.77 -27.93
#